data_1e8741f1893e249883b465450e346a78
#
_entry.id   1e8741f1893e249883b465450e346a78
#
_cell.length_a   1.000
_cell.length_b   1.000
_cell.length_c   1.000
_cell.angle_alpha   90.00
_cell.angle_beta   90.00
_cell.angle_gamma   90.00
#
_symmetry.space_group_name_H-M   'P 1'
#
loop_
_entity.id
_entity.type
_entity.pdbx_description
1 polymer ?
#
loop_
_entity_poly.entity_id
_entity_poly.type
_entity_poly.pdbx_seq_one_letter_code
_entity_poly.pdbx_strand_id
1 'polypeptide(L)'
;MQLKVLVTSDRPDEYVGKKGLVKNQVITCQDVDPSGYRLLMPFDYTLSDDEKAKYAGKLLDKQVVIGVRELVPFGGRLRARGAIISGPDGKNN
;
A
#
# COMPACT_ATOMS: atom_id res chain seq x y z
N MET A 1 -5.12 9.14 -9.49
CA MET A 1 -6.28 8.43 -8.94
C MET A 1 -6.08 8.25 -7.45
N GLN A 2 -7.09 8.54 -6.65
CA GLN A 2 -7.05 8.33 -5.20
C GLN A 2 -7.98 7.19 -4.83
N LEU A 3 -7.50 6.26 -4.04
CA LEU A 3 -8.29 5.12 -3.59
C LEU A 3 -8.33 5.08 -2.06
N LYS A 4 -9.54 4.96 -1.52
CA LYS A 4 -9.74 4.64 -0.10
C LYS A 4 -9.70 3.13 0.03
N VAL A 5 -8.76 2.62 0.83
CA VAL A 5 -8.52 1.19 0.92
C VAL A 5 -8.48 0.72 2.36
N LEU A 6 -8.85 -0.55 2.55
CA LEU A 6 -8.63 -1.27 3.80
C LEU A 6 -7.33 -2.08 3.64
N VAL A 7 -6.44 -1.95 4.60
CA VAL A 7 -5.19 -2.72 4.61
C VAL A 7 -5.47 -4.09 5.23
N THR A 8 -5.32 -5.12 4.42
CA THR A 8 -5.60 -6.50 4.86
C THR A 8 -4.34 -7.27 5.22
N SER A 9 -3.18 -6.75 4.89
CA SER A 9 -1.89 -7.35 5.25
C SER A 9 -0.84 -6.24 5.34
N ASP A 10 0.02 -6.33 6.34
CA ASP A 10 1.13 -5.39 6.57
C ASP A 10 2.32 -6.24 7.00
N ARG A 11 3.25 -6.45 6.08
CA ARG A 11 4.31 -7.43 6.27
C ARG A 11 5.64 -6.94 5.73
N PRO A 12 6.74 -7.39 6.32
CA PRO A 12 8.05 -7.17 5.73
C PRO A 12 8.23 -8.05 4.49
N ASP A 13 8.97 -7.53 3.52
CA ASP A 13 9.36 -8.25 2.33
C ASP A 13 10.86 -8.08 2.17
N GLU A 14 11.61 -9.16 2.35
CA GLU A 14 13.07 -9.14 2.30
C GLU A 14 13.57 -9.95 1.12
N TYR A 15 14.54 -9.41 0.40
CA TYR A 15 15.18 -10.13 -0.68
C TYR A 15 16.65 -9.70 -0.80
N VAL A 16 17.43 -10.54 -1.45
CA VAL A 16 18.85 -10.24 -1.69
C VAL A 16 18.94 -9.51 -3.04
N GLY A 17 19.33 -8.25 -2.98
CA GLY A 17 19.57 -7.45 -4.17
C GLY A 17 21.04 -7.42 -4.54
N LYS A 18 21.39 -6.63 -5.55
CA LYS A 18 22.78 -6.52 -6.02
C LYS A 18 23.72 -5.95 -4.97
N LYS A 19 23.20 -5.13 -4.05
CA LYS A 19 23.99 -4.48 -3.01
C LYS A 19 23.78 -5.10 -1.64
N GLY A 20 23.17 -6.28 -1.56
CA GLY A 20 22.94 -6.98 -0.31
C GLY A 20 21.46 -7.12 0.00
N LEU A 21 21.14 -7.33 1.28
CA LEU A 21 19.77 -7.56 1.73
C LEU A 21 18.94 -6.29 1.62
N VAL A 22 17.80 -6.40 0.94
CA VAL A 22 16.83 -5.31 0.82
C VAL A 22 15.62 -5.65 1.69
N LYS A 23 15.22 -4.72 2.56
CA LYS A 23 14.07 -4.87 3.45
C LYS A 23 13.02 -3.84 3.09
N ASN A 24 11.89 -4.30 2.59
CA ASN A 24 10.74 -3.46 2.29
C ASN A 24 9.59 -3.79 3.24
N GLN A 25 8.64 -2.87 3.34
CA GLN A 25 7.38 -3.11 4.01
C GLN A 25 6.28 -3.03 2.97
N VAL A 26 5.50 -4.09 2.84
CA VAL A 26 4.47 -4.21 1.79
C VAL A 26 3.11 -4.36 2.47
N ILE A 27 2.15 -3.56 2.00
CA ILE A 27 0.77 -3.71 2.45
C ILE A 27 -0.08 -4.21 1.29
N THR A 28 -1.07 -5.03 1.61
CA THR A 28 -2.11 -5.46 0.66
C THR A 28 -3.35 -4.64 0.93
N CYS A 29 -3.90 -4.05 -0.11
CA CYS A 29 -4.99 -3.09 -0.01
C CYS A 29 -6.21 -3.59 -0.76
N GLN A 30 -7.39 -3.43 -0.15
CA GLN A 30 -8.67 -3.69 -0.79
C GLN A 30 -9.41 -2.37 -0.92
N ASP A 31 -9.83 -2.04 -2.14
CA ASP A 31 -10.59 -0.83 -2.41
C ASP A 31 -11.94 -0.89 -1.71
N VAL A 32 -12.23 0.12 -0.89
CA VAL A 32 -13.51 0.22 -0.15
C VAL A 32 -14.22 1.52 -0.48
N ASP A 33 -13.88 2.15 -1.61
CA ASP A 33 -14.51 3.39 -2.04
C ASP A 33 -16.01 3.18 -2.24
N PRO A 34 -16.86 3.99 -1.57
CA PRO A 34 -18.31 3.83 -1.69
C PRO A 34 -18.90 4.38 -2.98
N SER A 35 -18.09 4.98 -3.87
CA SER A 35 -18.59 5.63 -5.08
C SER A 35 -19.23 4.67 -6.10
N GLY A 36 -19.06 3.38 -5.93
CA GLY A 36 -19.57 2.37 -6.86
C GLY A 36 -18.59 1.91 -7.92
N TYR A 37 -17.52 2.66 -8.10
CA TYR A 37 -16.42 2.28 -9.00
C TYR A 37 -15.27 1.78 -8.14
N ARG A 38 -15.28 0.50 -7.82
CA ARG A 38 -14.22 -0.05 -6.97
C ARG A 38 -13.43 -1.11 -7.71
N LEU A 39 -12.15 -1.16 -7.37
CA LEU A 39 -11.30 -2.26 -7.78
C LEU A 39 -11.72 -3.49 -6.99
N LEU A 40 -12.21 -4.53 -7.68
CA LEU A 40 -12.60 -5.76 -7.01
C LEU A 40 -11.39 -6.63 -6.66
N MET A 41 -10.26 -6.36 -7.30
CA MET A 41 -9.02 -7.10 -7.08
C MET A 41 -8.13 -6.36 -6.09
N PRO A 42 -7.63 -7.03 -5.06
CA PRO A 42 -6.68 -6.37 -4.15
C PRO A 42 -5.36 -6.08 -4.86
N PHE A 43 -4.64 -5.10 -4.33
CA PHE A 43 -3.33 -4.75 -4.86
C PHE A 43 -2.33 -4.60 -3.72
N ASP A 44 -1.05 -4.76 -4.05
CA ASP A 44 0.04 -4.57 -3.11
C ASP A 44 0.65 -3.19 -3.30
N TYR A 45 1.08 -2.58 -2.20
CA TYR A 45 1.77 -1.30 -2.22
C TYR A 45 2.99 -1.39 -1.32
N THR A 46 4.15 -1.05 -1.85
CA THR A 46 5.39 -1.02 -1.09
C THR A 46 5.59 0.37 -0.50
N LEU A 47 5.73 0.46 0.81
CA LEU A 47 5.94 1.73 1.49
C LEU A 47 7.27 2.34 1.07
N SER A 48 7.29 3.67 0.89
CA SER A 48 8.55 4.42 0.76
C SER A 48 9.30 4.40 2.10
N ASP A 49 10.55 4.85 2.09
CA ASP A 49 11.34 4.89 3.33
C ASP A 49 10.67 5.77 4.39
N ASP A 50 10.15 6.93 3.99
CA ASP A 50 9.45 7.82 4.91
C ASP A 50 8.16 7.20 5.45
N GLU A 51 7.39 6.55 4.57
CA GLU A 51 6.16 5.88 4.97
C GLU A 51 6.46 4.69 5.87
N LYS A 52 7.52 3.95 5.58
CA LYS A 52 7.94 2.84 6.42
C LYS A 52 8.30 3.31 7.83
N ALA A 53 9.02 4.41 7.94
CA ALA A 53 9.38 4.97 9.25
C ALA A 53 8.14 5.39 10.04
N LYS A 54 7.08 5.83 9.37
CA LYS A 54 5.84 6.30 10.01
C LYS A 54 4.87 5.17 10.33
N TYR A 55 4.72 4.21 9.41
CA TYR A 55 3.55 3.32 9.39
C TYR A 55 3.87 1.84 9.45
N ALA A 56 5.13 1.42 9.34
CA ALA A 56 5.45 -0.01 9.29
C ALA A 56 4.86 -0.76 10.50
N GLY A 57 4.10 -1.80 10.23
CA GLY A 57 3.44 -2.59 11.26
C GLY A 57 2.24 -1.94 11.92
N LYS A 58 1.80 -0.77 11.44
CA LYS A 58 0.72 0.00 12.09
C LYS A 58 -0.54 0.12 11.22
N LEU A 59 -0.52 -0.46 10.02
CA LEU A 59 -1.61 -0.24 9.06
C LEU A 59 -2.58 -1.40 8.97
N LEU A 60 -2.28 -2.55 9.57
CA LEU A 60 -3.14 -3.73 9.47
C LEU A 60 -4.54 -3.40 9.99
N ASP A 61 -5.56 -3.76 9.21
CA ASP A 61 -6.98 -3.53 9.50
C ASP A 61 -7.36 -2.05 9.58
N LYS A 62 -6.50 -1.16 9.08
CA LYS A 62 -6.78 0.27 9.03
C LYS A 62 -7.18 0.70 7.62
N GLN A 63 -7.90 1.81 7.52
CA GLN A 63 -8.24 2.42 6.25
C GLN A 63 -7.31 3.59 5.98
N VAL A 64 -6.78 3.64 4.76
CA VAL A 64 -5.90 4.73 4.33
C VAL A 64 -6.34 5.18 2.93
N VAL A 65 -5.90 6.37 2.52
CA VAL A 65 -6.10 6.86 1.16
C VAL A 65 -4.75 6.83 0.46
N ILE A 66 -4.69 6.15 -0.67
CA ILE A 66 -3.48 6.05 -1.49
C ILE A 66 -3.72 6.80 -2.80
N GLY A 67 -2.79 7.71 -3.12
CA GLY A 67 -2.73 8.31 -4.43
C GLY A 67 -2.01 7.36 -5.37
N VAL A 68 -2.72 6.79 -6.31
CA VAL A 68 -2.18 5.78 -7.23
C VAL A 68 -1.86 6.44 -8.55
N ARG A 69 -0.60 6.37 -8.98
CA ARG A 69 -0.18 6.84 -10.30
C ARG A 69 -0.38 5.78 -11.36
N GLU A 70 -0.11 4.52 -11.01
CA GLU A 70 -0.33 3.40 -11.93
C GLU A 70 -0.50 2.10 -11.15
N LEU A 71 -1.17 1.15 -11.77
CA LEU A 71 -1.29 -0.22 -11.30
C LEU A 71 -0.59 -1.11 -12.30
N VAL A 72 0.33 -1.93 -11.83
CA VAL A 72 1.20 -2.75 -12.66
C VAL A 72 1.01 -4.22 -12.28
N PRO A 73 0.79 -5.12 -13.23
CA PRO A 73 0.79 -6.55 -12.93
C PRO A 73 2.18 -6.99 -12.47
N PHE A 74 2.20 -7.81 -11.43
CA PHE A 74 3.46 -8.33 -10.91
C PHE A 74 3.19 -9.67 -10.23
N GLY A 75 3.73 -10.74 -10.80
CA GLY A 75 3.61 -12.08 -10.21
C GLY A 75 2.18 -12.56 -10.02
N GLY A 76 1.28 -12.23 -10.95
CA GLY A 76 -0.13 -12.59 -10.83
C GLY A 76 -0.95 -11.69 -9.93
N ARG A 77 -0.35 -10.63 -9.40
CA ARG A 77 -1.00 -9.65 -8.53
C ARG A 77 -0.87 -8.26 -9.15
N LEU A 78 -1.63 -7.31 -8.61
CA LEU A 78 -1.45 -5.90 -8.97
C LEU A 78 -0.54 -5.23 -7.95
N ARG A 79 0.32 -4.36 -8.43
CA ARG A 79 1.17 -3.51 -7.58
C ARG A 79 0.89 -2.05 -7.90
N ALA A 80 0.61 -1.26 -6.87
CA ALA A 80 0.37 0.16 -7.03
C ALA A 80 1.68 0.94 -6.92
N ARG A 81 1.80 1.99 -7.72
CA ARG A 81 2.84 3.00 -7.58
C ARG A 81 2.17 4.32 -7.24
N GLY A 82 2.66 4.96 -6.20
CA GLY A 82 2.06 6.20 -5.72
C GLY A 82 2.54 6.55 -4.33
N ALA A 83 1.64 7.09 -3.52
CA ALA A 83 1.96 7.50 -2.15
C ALA A 83 0.72 7.44 -1.27
N ILE A 84 0.93 7.24 0.03
CA ILE A 84 -0.13 7.38 1.03
C ILE A 84 -0.43 8.87 1.20
N ILE A 85 -1.67 9.26 0.95
CA ILE A 85 -2.11 10.65 1.06
C ILE A 85 -2.68 10.91 2.45
N SER A 86 -3.46 9.99 2.99
CA SER A 86 -4.09 10.13 4.29
C SER A 86 -3.84 8.88 5.10
N GLY A 87 -3.38 9.05 6.33
CA GLY A 87 -3.02 7.95 7.21
C GLY A 87 -4.23 7.29 7.87
N PRO A 88 -3.98 6.32 8.76
CA PRO A 88 -5.03 5.48 9.34
C PRO A 88 -5.98 6.23 10.27
N ASP A 89 -5.59 7.41 10.75
CA ASP A 89 -6.44 8.24 11.61
C ASP A 89 -7.35 9.18 10.81
N GLY A 90 -7.30 9.11 9.48
CA GLY A 90 -8.07 9.98 8.61
C GLY A 90 -7.56 11.41 8.51
N LYS A 91 -6.45 11.72 9.14
CA LYS A 91 -5.85 13.06 9.08
C LYS A 91 -4.80 13.14 8.00
N ASN A 92 -4.78 14.27 7.31
CA ASN A 92 -3.71 14.56 6.37
C ASN A 92 -2.46 14.96 7.14
N ASN A 93 -1.37 14.35 6.79
CA ASN A 93 -0.07 14.66 7.40
C ASN A 93 0.80 15.41 6.43
#